data_ea2645bc6a37a266752df9b618d8e457
#
_entry.id   ea2645bc6a37a266752df9b618d8e457
#
_cell.length_a   1.000
_cell.length_b   1.000
_cell.length_c   1.000
_cell.angle_alpha   90.00
_cell.angle_beta   90.00
_cell.angle_gamma   90.00
#
_symmetry.space_group_name_H-M   'P 1'
#
loop_
_entity.id
_entity.type
_entity.pdbx_description
1 polymer ?
#
loop_
_entity_poly.entity_id
_entity_poly.type
_entity_poly.pdbx_seq_one_letter_code
_entity_poly.pdbx_strand_id
1 'polypeptide(L)'
;ALYLASFYDWKLTYQIMSMFMLVGIMTVIMIPESTKPFEKNNNSGWLKKTLIEPFAEFFKRNGYWSLFLLMFIAIYRVSDLIIGIAANPFYADLGFNLSEIATVTKVFGFTITIIGAFIGGLTVARFGISKLLIVSSILLTVTNLFFLFLNNAGPSLPALVLTISADNFALGFSGTVFIAFLSSLTSRYFTASQYALFSSVMFLPGITLSGFSGQII
;
A
#
# COMPACT_ATOMS: atom_id res chain seq x y z
N ALA A 1 -10.59 17.30 1.45
CA ALA A 1 -10.86 17.66 2.85
C ALA A 1 -10.21 19.00 3.23
N LEU A 2 -8.86 19.14 3.20
CA LEU A 2 -8.15 20.35 3.62
C LEU A 2 -8.58 21.62 2.86
N TYR A 3 -8.76 21.53 1.54
CA TYR A 3 -9.29 22.64 0.72
C TYR A 3 -10.70 23.06 1.13
N LEU A 4 -11.59 22.12 1.39
CA LEU A 4 -12.94 22.41 1.87
C LEU A 4 -12.91 23.01 3.27
N ALA A 5 -12.03 22.50 4.15
CA ALA A 5 -11.89 23.03 5.50
C ALA A 5 -11.27 24.45 5.56
N SER A 6 -10.48 24.84 4.55
CA SER A 6 -9.92 26.20 4.45
C SER A 6 -10.94 27.24 3.96
N PHE A 7 -11.95 26.84 3.20
CA PHE A 7 -13.01 27.74 2.71
C PHE A 7 -14.30 27.70 3.53
N TYR A 8 -14.54 26.56 4.19
CA TYR A 8 -15.72 26.31 5.01
C TYR A 8 -15.27 25.79 6.37
N ASP A 9 -16.22 25.46 7.23
CA ASP A 9 -15.92 24.87 8.52
C ASP A 9 -15.61 23.36 8.42
N TRP A 10 -14.85 22.82 9.38
CA TRP A 10 -14.56 21.38 9.51
C TRP A 10 -15.81 20.52 9.57
N LYS A 11 -16.88 21.04 10.23
CA LYS A 11 -18.16 20.34 10.33
C LYS A 11 -18.78 20.06 8.96
N LEU A 12 -18.82 21.07 8.10
CA LEU A 12 -19.35 20.96 6.74
C LEU A 12 -18.47 20.04 5.87
N THR A 13 -17.16 20.10 6.03
CA THR A 13 -16.22 19.25 5.34
C THR A 13 -16.46 17.76 5.65
N TYR A 14 -16.62 17.41 6.93
CA TYR A 14 -16.92 16.02 7.31
C TYR A 14 -18.32 15.58 6.85
N GLN A 15 -19.31 16.45 6.84
CA GLN A 15 -20.64 16.14 6.29
C GLN A 15 -20.58 15.81 4.81
N ILE A 16 -19.85 16.60 4.01
CA ILE A 16 -19.66 16.33 2.58
C ILE A 16 -18.93 15.00 2.37
N MET A 17 -17.87 14.74 3.12
CA MET A 17 -17.13 13.49 3.03
C MET A 17 -17.98 12.27 3.43
N SER A 18 -18.86 12.40 4.44
CA SER A 18 -19.79 11.34 4.81
C SER A 18 -20.82 11.05 3.72
N MET A 19 -21.27 12.07 2.98
CA MET A 19 -22.16 11.88 1.83
C MET A 19 -21.49 11.06 0.71
N PHE A 20 -20.20 11.26 0.45
CA PHE A 20 -19.48 10.42 -0.51
C PHE A 20 -19.40 8.96 -0.07
N MET A 21 -19.38 8.67 1.23
CA MET A 21 -19.41 7.28 1.73
C MET A 21 -20.76 6.60 1.46
N LEU A 22 -21.87 7.36 1.36
CA LEU A 22 -23.17 6.79 1.00
C LEU A 22 -23.17 6.13 -0.39
N VAL A 23 -22.39 6.66 -1.31
CA VAL A 23 -22.19 6.06 -2.65
C VAL A 23 -21.62 4.65 -2.52
N GLY A 24 -20.62 4.45 -1.66
CA GLY A 24 -20.06 3.13 -1.38
C GLY A 24 -21.07 2.17 -0.77
N ILE A 25 -21.87 2.64 0.19
CA ILE A 25 -22.93 1.84 0.83
C ILE A 25 -23.99 1.44 -0.21
N MET A 26 -24.45 2.39 -1.03
CA MET A 26 -25.40 2.10 -2.12
C MET A 26 -24.85 1.06 -3.11
N THR A 27 -23.58 1.21 -3.48
CA THR A 27 -22.92 0.27 -4.39
C THR A 27 -22.91 -1.14 -3.80
N VAL A 28 -22.58 -1.30 -2.52
CA VAL A 28 -22.56 -2.61 -1.84
C VAL A 28 -23.96 -3.23 -1.78
N ILE A 29 -25.00 -2.43 -1.52
CA ILE A 29 -26.38 -2.91 -1.48
C ILE A 29 -26.87 -3.34 -2.88
N MET A 30 -26.42 -2.66 -3.94
CA MET A 30 -26.83 -2.93 -5.32
C MET A 30 -26.09 -4.11 -5.98
N ILE A 31 -24.93 -4.48 -5.48
CA ILE A 31 -24.17 -5.60 -6.04
C ILE A 31 -24.79 -6.91 -5.52
N PRO A 32 -25.31 -7.78 -6.42
CA PRO A 32 -25.81 -9.09 -6.00
C PRO A 32 -24.66 -9.92 -5.43
N GLU A 33 -24.87 -10.49 -4.26
CA GLU A 33 -23.91 -11.40 -3.63
C GLU A 33 -23.63 -12.58 -4.56
N SER A 34 -22.37 -12.92 -4.75
CA SER A 34 -21.97 -14.07 -5.55
C SER A 34 -22.51 -15.35 -4.89
N THR A 35 -23.59 -15.88 -5.47
CA THR A 35 -24.37 -17.01 -4.95
C THR A 35 -23.67 -18.37 -5.18
N LYS A 36 -22.38 -18.49 -4.94
CA LYS A 36 -21.81 -19.83 -4.75
C LYS A 36 -21.96 -20.19 -3.28
N PRO A 37 -22.87 -21.12 -2.94
CA PRO A 37 -23.01 -21.55 -1.55
C PRO A 37 -21.66 -22.11 -1.11
N PHE A 38 -21.09 -21.48 -0.12
CA PHE A 38 -20.09 -22.12 0.71
C PHE A 38 -20.76 -23.40 1.24
N GLU A 39 -20.27 -24.57 0.87
CA GLU A 39 -20.78 -25.83 1.42
C GLU A 39 -20.77 -25.71 2.94
N LYS A 40 -21.98 -25.64 3.48
CA LYS A 40 -22.24 -25.44 4.90
C LYS A 40 -21.97 -26.76 5.62
N ASN A 41 -20.69 -27.09 5.75
CA ASN A 41 -20.29 -28.15 6.65
C ASN A 41 -20.51 -27.62 8.10
N ASN A 42 -21.61 -28.04 8.68
CA ASN A 42 -22.25 -27.43 9.84
C ASN A 42 -21.53 -27.68 11.18
N ASN A 43 -20.34 -28.37 11.20
CA ASN A 43 -19.74 -28.90 12.42
C ASN A 43 -18.49 -28.16 12.94
N SER A 44 -18.01 -27.12 12.24
CA SER A 44 -16.87 -26.34 12.72
C SER A 44 -17.32 -24.95 13.18
N GLY A 45 -16.89 -24.51 14.36
CA GLY A 45 -17.20 -23.19 14.90
C GLY A 45 -16.79 -22.08 13.93
N TRP A 46 -17.52 -20.94 13.93
CA TRP A 46 -17.28 -19.79 13.05
C TRP A 46 -15.81 -19.32 13.02
N LEU A 47 -15.17 -19.22 14.19
CA LEU A 47 -13.75 -18.84 14.32
C LEU A 47 -12.81 -19.80 13.58
N LYS A 48 -13.09 -21.10 13.62
CA LYS A 48 -12.28 -22.11 12.94
C LYS A 48 -12.34 -21.92 11.42
N LYS A 49 -13.53 -21.69 10.87
CA LYS A 49 -13.73 -21.48 9.43
C LYS A 49 -13.14 -20.16 8.93
N THR A 50 -13.25 -19.10 9.74
CA THR A 50 -12.86 -17.75 9.29
C THR A 50 -11.37 -17.50 9.45
N LEU A 51 -10.72 -18.06 10.48
CA LEU A 51 -9.32 -17.82 10.77
C LEU A 51 -8.44 -19.03 10.50
N ILE A 52 -8.79 -20.19 11.07
CA ILE A 52 -7.88 -21.36 11.05
C ILE A 52 -7.86 -22.05 9.69
N GLU A 53 -9.01 -22.27 9.07
CA GLU A 53 -9.09 -23.00 7.79
C GLU A 53 -8.39 -22.27 6.62
N PRO A 54 -8.50 -20.92 6.46
CA PRO A 54 -7.75 -20.21 5.43
C PRO A 54 -6.23 -20.32 5.58
N PHE A 55 -5.73 -20.28 6.83
CA PHE A 55 -4.32 -20.50 7.13
C PHE A 55 -3.90 -21.95 6.83
N ALA A 56 -4.65 -22.90 7.37
CA ALA A 56 -4.35 -24.31 7.18
C ALA A 56 -4.34 -24.69 5.69
N GLU A 57 -5.28 -24.16 4.90
CA GLU A 57 -5.31 -24.37 3.44
C GLU A 57 -4.07 -23.79 2.76
N PHE A 58 -3.69 -22.56 3.11
CA PHE A 58 -2.51 -21.90 2.55
C PHE A 58 -1.23 -22.69 2.84
N PHE A 59 -1.04 -23.16 4.08
CA PHE A 59 0.11 -23.99 4.46
C PHE A 59 0.05 -25.38 3.82
N LYS A 60 -1.11 -25.99 3.71
CA LYS A 60 -1.28 -27.29 3.05
C LYS A 60 -0.98 -27.20 1.55
N ARG A 61 -1.38 -26.11 0.90
CA ARG A 61 -1.18 -25.90 -0.54
C ARG A 61 0.27 -25.60 -0.89
N ASN A 62 0.94 -24.78 -0.10
CA ASN A 62 2.30 -24.31 -0.40
C ASN A 62 3.39 -25.05 0.41
N GLY A 63 3.01 -25.88 1.38
CA GLY A 63 3.96 -26.63 2.21
C GLY A 63 4.96 -25.72 2.91
N TYR A 64 6.22 -26.10 2.87
CA TYR A 64 7.34 -25.38 3.50
C TYR A 64 7.55 -23.96 2.91
N TRP A 65 7.19 -23.75 1.64
CA TRP A 65 7.30 -22.44 0.98
C TRP A 65 6.37 -21.38 1.55
N SER A 66 5.33 -21.78 2.29
CA SER A 66 4.39 -20.82 2.92
C SER A 66 5.09 -19.82 3.82
N LEU A 67 6.09 -20.29 4.60
CA LEU A 67 6.84 -19.44 5.52
C LEU A 67 7.67 -18.40 4.77
N PHE A 68 8.35 -18.83 3.68
CA PHE A 68 9.12 -17.91 2.84
C PHE A 68 8.24 -16.87 2.15
N LEU A 69 7.05 -17.25 1.70
CA LEU A 69 6.08 -16.34 1.10
C LEU A 69 5.60 -15.30 2.12
N LEU A 70 5.25 -15.71 3.34
CA LEU A 70 4.84 -14.78 4.41
C LEU A 70 5.99 -13.86 4.82
N MET A 71 7.20 -14.36 4.91
CA MET A 71 8.39 -13.56 5.20
C MET A 71 8.66 -12.54 4.08
N PHE A 72 8.55 -12.95 2.82
CA PHE A 72 8.66 -12.06 1.67
C PHE A 72 7.60 -10.96 1.72
N ILE A 73 6.32 -11.31 1.98
CA ILE A 73 5.21 -10.36 2.12
C ILE A 73 5.51 -9.35 3.25
N ALA A 74 6.00 -9.82 4.39
CA ALA A 74 6.32 -8.98 5.53
C ALA A 74 7.44 -7.97 5.22
N ILE A 75 8.49 -8.39 4.50
CA ILE A 75 9.69 -7.58 4.27
C ILE A 75 9.53 -6.64 3.06
N TYR A 76 8.76 -7.03 2.05
CA TYR A 76 8.71 -6.35 0.76
C TYR A 76 8.44 -4.84 0.86
N ARG A 77 7.58 -4.40 1.79
CA ARG A 77 7.20 -2.99 1.94
C ARG A 77 7.77 -2.30 3.18
N VAL A 78 8.64 -2.94 3.92
CA VAL A 78 9.20 -2.37 5.16
C VAL A 78 9.97 -1.08 4.88
N SER A 79 10.78 -1.03 3.81
CA SER A 79 11.55 0.17 3.44
C SER A 79 10.64 1.36 3.14
N ASP A 80 9.55 1.15 2.38
CA ASP A 80 8.61 2.22 2.03
C ASP A 80 7.90 2.78 3.26
N LEU A 81 7.53 1.90 4.20
CA LEU A 81 6.86 2.31 5.43
C LEU A 81 7.79 3.13 6.33
N ILE A 82 9.07 2.76 6.43
CA ILE A 82 10.07 3.49 7.21
C ILE A 82 10.35 4.85 6.56
N ILE A 83 10.62 4.88 5.25
CA ILE A 83 10.88 6.13 4.52
C ILE A 83 9.66 7.05 4.59
N GLY A 84 8.44 6.53 4.44
CA GLY A 84 7.23 7.33 4.52
C GLY A 84 7.06 8.09 5.84
N ILE A 85 7.58 7.55 6.95
CA ILE A 85 7.57 8.22 8.26
C ILE A 85 8.69 9.26 8.35
N ALA A 86 9.90 8.90 7.90
CA ALA A 86 11.09 9.73 8.01
C ALA A 86 11.15 10.87 6.98
N ALA A 87 10.43 10.77 5.86
CA ALA A 87 10.55 11.68 4.72
C ALA A 87 10.20 13.14 5.08
N ASN A 88 9.10 13.38 5.81
CA ASN A 88 8.70 14.75 6.14
C ASN A 88 9.69 15.46 7.09
N PRO A 89 10.15 14.86 8.20
CA PRO A 89 11.23 15.42 9.00
C PRO A 89 12.50 15.67 8.16
N PHE A 90 12.91 14.71 7.35
CA PHE A 90 14.07 14.82 6.49
C PHE A 90 14.01 16.02 5.54
N TYR A 91 12.87 16.30 4.90
CA TYR A 91 12.71 17.47 4.05
C TYR A 91 12.80 18.78 4.84
N ALA A 92 12.23 18.81 6.05
CA ALA A 92 12.29 19.98 6.93
C ALA A 92 13.74 20.26 7.39
N ASP A 93 14.49 19.22 7.75
CA ASP A 93 15.90 19.31 8.16
C ASP A 93 16.81 19.76 7.02
N LEU A 94 16.48 19.43 5.77
CA LEU A 94 17.17 19.94 4.58
C LEU A 94 16.90 21.42 4.31
N GLY A 95 15.92 22.03 5.01
CA GLY A 95 15.60 23.45 4.90
C GLY A 95 14.50 23.80 3.88
N PHE A 96 13.73 22.82 3.42
CA PHE A 96 12.56 23.10 2.57
C PHE A 96 11.40 23.71 3.38
N ASN A 97 10.69 24.65 2.78
CA ASN A 97 9.50 25.23 3.38
C ASN A 97 8.33 24.23 3.42
N LEU A 98 7.51 24.28 4.46
CA LEU A 98 6.34 23.39 4.59
C LEU A 98 5.37 23.49 3.41
N SER A 99 5.24 24.66 2.79
CA SER A 99 4.42 24.87 1.59
C SER A 99 4.98 24.17 0.35
N GLU A 100 6.30 24.18 0.17
CA GLU A 100 6.99 23.48 -0.92
C GLU A 100 6.82 21.96 -0.75
N ILE A 101 7.10 21.44 0.46
CA ILE A 101 6.91 20.04 0.79
C ILE A 101 5.45 19.64 0.51
N ALA A 102 4.47 20.39 1.01
CA ALA A 102 3.06 20.08 0.83
C ALA A 102 2.65 20.06 -0.65
N THR A 103 3.08 21.05 -1.43
CA THR A 103 2.73 21.13 -2.85
C THR A 103 3.33 19.98 -3.64
N VAL A 104 4.62 19.71 -3.46
CA VAL A 104 5.31 18.65 -4.22
C VAL A 104 4.83 17.27 -3.78
N THR A 105 4.67 17.00 -2.48
CA THR A 105 4.28 15.67 -2.00
C THR A 105 2.80 15.38 -2.21
N LYS A 106 1.91 16.33 -1.91
CA LYS A 106 0.47 16.07 -1.86
C LYS A 106 -0.23 16.24 -3.20
N VAL A 107 0.17 17.23 -4.00
CA VAL A 107 -0.47 17.46 -5.30
C VAL A 107 0.27 16.70 -6.39
N PHE A 108 1.55 16.98 -6.53
CA PHE A 108 2.36 16.40 -7.60
C PHE A 108 2.64 14.91 -7.35
N GLY A 109 3.10 14.54 -6.15
CA GLY A 109 3.40 13.17 -5.78
C GLY A 109 2.19 12.25 -5.93
N PHE A 110 0.99 12.67 -5.49
CA PHE A 110 -0.23 11.90 -5.65
C PHE A 110 -0.54 11.59 -7.13
N THR A 111 -0.41 12.58 -8.00
CA THR A 111 -0.64 12.41 -9.44
C THR A 111 0.33 11.39 -10.04
N ILE A 112 1.60 11.46 -9.68
CA ILE A 112 2.63 10.52 -10.14
C ILE A 112 2.39 9.11 -9.61
N THR A 113 1.90 8.96 -8.36
CA THR A 113 1.52 7.65 -7.80
C THR A 113 0.41 6.99 -8.62
N ILE A 114 -0.60 7.75 -9.04
CA ILE A 114 -1.68 7.23 -9.91
C ILE A 114 -1.12 6.77 -11.25
N ILE A 115 -0.24 7.56 -11.87
CA ILE A 115 0.41 7.20 -13.13
C ILE A 115 1.23 5.91 -12.95
N GLY A 116 2.01 5.81 -11.89
CA GLY A 116 2.78 4.61 -11.54
C GLY A 116 1.89 3.38 -11.37
N ALA A 117 0.78 3.53 -10.64
CA ALA A 117 -0.18 2.45 -10.43
C ALA A 117 -0.84 1.99 -11.74
N PHE A 118 -1.21 2.92 -12.61
CA PHE A 118 -1.79 2.61 -13.91
C PHE A 118 -0.81 1.86 -14.81
N ILE A 119 0.43 2.34 -14.91
CA ILE A 119 1.49 1.68 -15.68
C ILE A 119 1.81 0.31 -15.08
N GLY A 120 1.85 0.19 -13.74
CA GLY A 120 2.01 -1.07 -13.03
C GLY A 120 0.93 -2.08 -13.41
N GLY A 121 -0.34 -1.68 -13.43
CA GLY A 121 -1.46 -2.54 -13.83
C GLY A 121 -1.35 -3.01 -15.28
N LEU A 122 -1.06 -2.11 -16.21
CA LEU A 122 -0.88 -2.46 -17.64
C LEU A 122 0.29 -3.43 -17.85
N THR A 123 1.40 -3.20 -17.16
CA THR A 123 2.59 -4.06 -17.30
C THR A 123 2.37 -5.43 -16.67
N VAL A 124 1.66 -5.54 -15.54
CA VAL A 124 1.25 -6.82 -14.93
C VAL A 124 0.43 -7.64 -15.92
N ALA A 125 -0.54 -7.03 -16.58
CA ALA A 125 -1.38 -7.72 -17.56
C ALA A 125 -0.58 -8.25 -18.76
N ARG A 126 0.51 -7.56 -19.15
CA ARG A 126 1.32 -7.92 -20.32
C ARG A 126 2.47 -8.88 -20.02
N PHE A 127 3.19 -8.67 -18.92
CA PHE A 127 4.46 -9.37 -18.64
C PHE A 127 4.37 -10.41 -17.52
N GLY A 128 3.26 -10.40 -16.78
CA GLY A 128 3.02 -11.31 -15.66
C GLY A 128 3.63 -10.81 -14.35
N ILE A 129 3.10 -11.33 -13.24
CA ILE A 129 3.37 -10.85 -11.88
C ILE A 129 4.82 -11.10 -11.45
N SER A 130 5.35 -12.32 -11.66
CA SER A 130 6.65 -12.74 -11.12
C SER A 130 7.82 -11.90 -11.63
N LYS A 131 7.83 -11.56 -12.92
CA LYS A 131 8.87 -10.70 -13.51
C LYS A 131 8.79 -9.29 -12.94
N LEU A 132 7.57 -8.78 -12.79
CA LEU A 132 7.37 -7.41 -12.33
C LEU A 132 7.61 -7.24 -10.84
N LEU A 133 7.50 -8.28 -10.02
CA LEU A 133 7.96 -8.24 -8.64
C LEU A 133 9.46 -7.94 -8.54
N ILE A 134 10.27 -8.53 -9.40
CA ILE A 134 11.72 -8.26 -9.45
C ILE A 134 11.97 -6.82 -9.92
N VAL A 135 11.31 -6.42 -11.01
CA VAL A 135 11.44 -5.05 -11.56
C VAL A 135 11.02 -4.01 -10.53
N SER A 136 9.90 -4.21 -9.84
CA SER A 136 9.41 -3.27 -8.83
C SER A 136 10.32 -3.21 -7.60
N SER A 137 10.92 -4.33 -7.17
CA SER A 137 11.90 -4.33 -6.09
C SER A 137 13.17 -3.55 -6.46
N ILE A 138 13.66 -3.73 -7.68
CA ILE A 138 14.81 -2.95 -8.19
C ILE A 138 14.44 -1.47 -8.27
N LEU A 139 13.25 -1.15 -8.79
CA LEU A 139 12.77 0.22 -8.91
C LEU A 139 12.72 0.91 -7.54
N LEU A 140 12.11 0.27 -6.53
CA LEU A 140 12.06 0.77 -5.16
C LEU A 140 13.47 1.00 -4.59
N THR A 141 14.39 0.06 -4.80
CA THR A 141 15.78 0.20 -4.34
C THR A 141 16.46 1.40 -4.98
N VAL A 142 16.31 1.56 -6.29
CA VAL A 142 16.92 2.68 -7.02
C VAL A 142 16.32 4.02 -6.58
N THR A 143 14.99 4.10 -6.41
CA THR A 143 14.34 5.35 -5.98
C THR A 143 14.71 5.73 -4.56
N ASN A 144 14.94 4.78 -3.67
CA ASN A 144 15.45 5.06 -2.33
C ASN A 144 16.84 5.74 -2.36
N LEU A 145 17.67 5.45 -3.36
CA LEU A 145 18.97 6.14 -3.53
C LEU A 145 18.80 7.63 -3.93
N PHE A 146 17.65 8.03 -4.47
CA PHE A 146 17.39 9.44 -4.76
C PHE A 146 17.29 10.30 -3.49
N PHE A 147 16.92 9.74 -2.35
CA PHE A 147 16.97 10.46 -1.07
C PHE A 147 18.41 10.81 -0.68
N LEU A 148 19.36 9.91 -0.98
CA LEU A 148 20.77 10.20 -0.77
C LEU A 148 21.29 11.29 -1.73
N PHE A 149 20.84 11.25 -2.99
CA PHE A 149 21.11 12.31 -3.96
C PHE A 149 20.54 13.66 -3.48
N LEU A 150 19.30 13.69 -2.97
CA LEU A 150 18.66 14.88 -2.43
C LEU A 150 19.43 15.47 -1.25
N ASN A 151 19.92 14.61 -0.35
CA ASN A 151 20.74 15.03 0.78
C ASN A 151 22.02 15.76 0.32
N ASN A 152 22.66 15.27 -0.72
CA ASN A 152 23.88 15.88 -1.28
C ASN A 152 23.60 17.16 -2.10
N ALA A 153 22.44 17.25 -2.73
CA ALA A 153 22.03 18.42 -3.52
C ALA A 153 21.59 19.61 -2.66
N GLY A 154 21.26 19.36 -1.37
CA GLY A 154 20.73 20.38 -0.46
C GLY A 154 19.30 20.82 -0.82
N PRO A 155 18.85 22.02 -0.36
CA PRO A 155 17.49 22.51 -0.51
C PRO A 155 17.20 22.99 -1.95
N SER A 156 17.33 22.10 -2.92
CA SER A 156 17.06 22.35 -4.34
C SER A 156 15.67 21.86 -4.71
N LEU A 157 14.76 22.77 -5.09
CA LEU A 157 13.41 22.40 -5.48
C LEU A 157 13.36 21.41 -6.67
N PRO A 158 14.18 21.54 -7.73
CA PRO A 158 14.23 20.54 -8.80
C PRO A 158 14.66 19.15 -8.31
N ALA A 159 15.62 19.08 -7.38
CA ALA A 159 16.07 17.80 -6.80
C ALA A 159 14.95 17.17 -5.96
N LEU A 160 14.21 17.97 -5.18
CA LEU A 160 13.04 17.52 -4.41
C LEU A 160 11.96 16.95 -5.34
N VAL A 161 11.60 17.68 -6.39
CA VAL A 161 10.59 17.25 -7.37
C VAL A 161 11.00 15.94 -8.04
N LEU A 162 12.26 15.81 -8.44
CA LEU A 162 12.79 14.58 -9.06
C LEU A 162 12.71 13.40 -8.10
N THR A 163 13.17 13.56 -6.86
CA THR A 163 13.17 12.52 -5.83
C THR A 163 11.74 12.07 -5.51
N ILE A 164 10.85 13.01 -5.24
CA ILE A 164 9.45 12.71 -4.93
C ILE A 164 8.73 12.08 -6.13
N SER A 165 9.03 12.50 -7.35
CA SER A 165 8.45 11.88 -8.55
C SER A 165 8.89 10.43 -8.71
N ALA A 166 10.19 10.17 -8.59
CA ALA A 166 10.75 8.83 -8.71
C ALA A 166 10.17 7.90 -7.64
N ASP A 167 10.16 8.36 -6.38
CA ASP A 167 9.64 7.59 -5.24
C ASP A 167 8.14 7.29 -5.38
N ASN A 168 7.32 8.30 -5.65
CA ASN A 168 5.87 8.12 -5.78
C ASN A 168 5.50 7.27 -7.00
N PHE A 169 6.24 7.37 -8.11
CA PHE A 169 6.06 6.49 -9.26
C PHE A 169 6.35 5.03 -8.87
N ALA A 170 7.48 4.80 -8.22
CA ALA A 170 7.86 3.46 -7.75
C ALA A 170 6.84 2.90 -6.74
N LEU A 171 6.36 3.74 -5.81
CA LEU A 171 5.34 3.38 -4.83
C LEU A 171 4.02 2.95 -5.50
N GLY A 172 3.54 3.71 -6.48
CA GLY A 172 2.32 3.38 -7.23
C GLY A 172 2.48 2.10 -8.05
N PHE A 173 3.58 2.01 -8.80
CA PHE A 173 3.91 0.85 -9.63
C PHE A 173 4.05 -0.42 -8.78
N SER A 174 4.93 -0.41 -7.78
CA SER A 174 5.19 -1.56 -6.92
C SER A 174 3.97 -1.96 -6.11
N GLY A 175 3.19 -0.99 -5.62
CA GLY A 175 1.95 -1.23 -4.91
C GLY A 175 0.96 -2.05 -5.74
N THR A 176 0.75 -1.67 -7.00
CA THR A 176 -0.15 -2.40 -7.91
C THR A 176 0.35 -3.81 -8.22
N VAL A 177 1.65 -3.95 -8.51
CA VAL A 177 2.28 -5.26 -8.74
C VAL A 177 2.13 -6.16 -7.52
N PHE A 178 2.34 -5.63 -6.32
CA PHE A 178 2.27 -6.39 -5.08
C PHE A 178 0.84 -6.78 -4.71
N ILE A 179 -0.13 -5.91 -4.93
CA ILE A 179 -1.56 -6.23 -4.76
C ILE A 179 -1.97 -7.37 -5.69
N ALA A 180 -1.53 -7.33 -6.95
CA ALA A 180 -1.77 -8.42 -7.90
C ALA A 180 -1.12 -9.73 -7.43
N PHE A 181 0.09 -9.67 -6.87
CA PHE A 181 0.76 -10.82 -6.28
C PHE A 181 -0.02 -11.39 -5.09
N LEU A 182 -0.42 -10.57 -4.12
CA LEU A 182 -1.22 -11.03 -2.98
C LEU A 182 -2.52 -11.69 -3.44
N SER A 183 -3.20 -11.08 -4.42
CA SER A 183 -4.43 -11.63 -5.00
C SER A 183 -4.18 -12.99 -5.68
N SER A 184 -3.03 -13.18 -6.33
CA SER A 184 -2.67 -14.45 -6.98
C SER A 184 -2.37 -15.58 -5.98
N LEU A 185 -1.99 -15.23 -4.76
CA LEU A 185 -1.74 -16.21 -3.69
C LEU A 185 -3.02 -16.69 -3.00
N THR A 186 -4.13 -15.98 -3.15
CA THR A 186 -5.39 -16.36 -2.51
C THR A 186 -6.03 -17.56 -3.20
N SER A 187 -6.68 -18.41 -2.43
CA SER A 187 -7.51 -19.48 -2.97
C SER A 187 -8.90 -18.96 -3.33
N ARG A 188 -9.55 -19.59 -4.31
CA ARG A 188 -10.93 -19.22 -4.71
C ARG A 188 -11.96 -19.39 -3.59
N TYR A 189 -11.66 -20.26 -2.62
CA TYR A 189 -12.57 -20.56 -1.51
C TYR A 189 -12.43 -19.56 -0.35
N PHE A 190 -11.24 -19.03 -0.13
CA PHE A 190 -10.91 -18.18 1.02
C PHE A 190 -10.32 -16.81 0.61
N THR A 191 -10.72 -16.29 -0.55
CA THR A 191 -10.11 -15.09 -1.14
C THR A 191 -10.06 -13.92 -0.16
N ALA A 192 -11.20 -13.56 0.46
CA ALA A 192 -11.27 -12.44 1.38
C ALA A 192 -10.42 -12.65 2.65
N SER A 193 -10.53 -13.83 3.27
CA SER A 193 -9.82 -14.13 4.52
C SER A 193 -8.31 -14.22 4.31
N GLN A 194 -7.86 -14.88 3.24
CA GLN A 194 -6.44 -14.99 2.93
C GLN A 194 -5.85 -13.63 2.50
N TYR A 195 -6.59 -12.84 1.72
CA TYR A 195 -6.12 -11.50 1.34
C TYR A 195 -5.99 -10.58 2.57
N ALA A 196 -6.98 -10.59 3.47
CA ALA A 196 -6.92 -9.84 4.72
C ALA A 196 -5.72 -10.25 5.58
N LEU A 197 -5.42 -11.54 5.63
CA LEU A 197 -4.29 -12.09 6.35
C LEU A 197 -2.95 -11.63 5.75
N PHE A 198 -2.78 -11.75 4.44
CA PHE A 198 -1.55 -11.30 3.77
C PHE A 198 -1.36 -9.79 3.93
N SER A 199 -2.44 -9.00 3.84
CA SER A 199 -2.40 -7.56 4.09
C SER A 199 -1.97 -7.25 5.53
N SER A 200 -2.48 -7.99 6.51
CA SER A 200 -2.08 -7.81 7.91
C SER A 200 -0.61 -8.14 8.12
N VAL A 201 -0.12 -9.23 7.54
CA VAL A 201 1.31 -9.60 7.58
C VAL A 201 2.18 -8.54 6.91
N MET A 202 1.73 -7.96 5.79
CA MET A 202 2.45 -6.89 5.08
C MET A 202 2.66 -5.65 5.94
N PHE A 203 1.64 -5.22 6.69
CA PHE A 203 1.72 -3.98 7.47
C PHE A 203 2.33 -4.16 8.86
N LEU A 204 2.31 -5.38 9.41
CA LEU A 204 2.73 -5.66 10.78
C LEU A 204 4.18 -5.22 11.08
N PRO A 205 5.21 -5.53 10.25
CA PRO A 205 6.57 -5.09 10.54
C PRO A 205 6.72 -3.56 10.46
N GLY A 206 6.06 -2.91 9.50
CA GLY A 206 6.10 -1.45 9.36
C GLY A 206 5.48 -0.76 10.57
N ILE A 207 4.33 -1.22 11.06
CA ILE A 207 3.66 -0.65 12.23
C ILE A 207 4.51 -0.85 13.50
N THR A 208 5.10 -2.03 13.67
CA THR A 208 5.96 -2.29 14.84
C THR A 208 7.22 -1.43 14.81
N LEU A 209 7.89 -1.33 13.67
CA LEU A 209 9.09 -0.49 13.52
C LEU A 209 8.76 1.01 13.65
N SER A 210 7.61 1.45 13.15
CA SER A 210 7.19 2.84 13.28
C SER A 210 6.94 3.26 14.74
N GLY A 211 6.53 2.33 15.59
CA GLY A 211 6.40 2.58 17.03
C GLY A 211 7.74 2.96 17.71
N PHE A 212 8.86 2.53 17.14
CA PHE A 212 10.21 2.86 17.64
C PHE A 212 10.84 4.06 16.92
N SER A 213 10.17 4.67 15.94
CA SER A 213 10.75 5.76 15.12
C SER A 213 11.18 6.97 15.96
N GLY A 214 10.46 7.30 17.03
CA GLY A 214 10.83 8.38 17.94
C GLY A 214 12.10 8.13 18.78
N GLN A 215 12.68 6.92 18.72
CA GLN A 215 13.95 6.59 19.35
C GLN A 215 15.11 6.50 18.34
N ILE A 216 14.79 6.48 17.05
CA ILE A 216 15.74 6.32 15.94
C ILE A 216 16.07 7.67 15.29
N ILE A 217 15.20 8.65 15.43
CA ILE A 217 15.34 10.05 14.98
C ILE A 217 15.72 10.91 16.19
#